data_55c3d7d9441745e1373be2a01a9b3cd1
#
_entry.id   55c3d7d9441745e1373be2a01a9b3cd1
#
_cell.length_a   1.000
_cell.length_b   1.000
_cell.length_c   1.000
_cell.angle_alpha   90.00
_cell.angle_beta   90.00
_cell.angle_gamma   90.00
#
_symmetry.space_group_name_H-M   'P 1'
#
loop_
_entity.id
_entity.type
_entity.pdbx_description
1 polymer ?
#
loop_
_entity_poly.entity_id
_entity_poly.type
_entity_poly.pdbx_seq_one_letter_code
_entity_poly.pdbx_strand_id
1 'polypeptide(L)'
;PAAEELRQAERRVEEMVSQYIRSMPFLWVAVEDPPGKASARKVIEANAIGLLSNFGREPIDPPSPNWLGRWADRPSVRESGLWNVDHVDEEYDPVFLDLLERYVKATSVGRWPE
;
A
#
# COMPACT_ATOMS: atom_id res chain seq x y z
N PRO A 1 30.94 -23.76 9.52
CA PRO A 1 30.31 -24.34 8.35
C PRO A 1 29.59 -23.30 7.49
N ALA A 2 29.52 -23.55 6.20
CA ALA A 2 28.87 -22.66 5.24
C ALA A 2 27.39 -22.35 5.59
N ALA A 3 26.70 -23.31 6.20
CA ALA A 3 25.31 -23.13 6.62
C ALA A 3 25.14 -22.08 7.72
N GLU A 4 26.09 -21.98 8.64
CA GLU A 4 26.04 -20.95 9.70
C GLU A 4 26.38 -19.57 9.16
N GLU A 5 27.37 -19.48 8.28
CA GLU A 5 27.71 -18.23 7.59
C GLU A 5 26.56 -17.72 6.74
N LEU A 6 25.85 -18.62 6.05
CA LEU A 6 24.67 -18.28 5.28
C LEU A 6 23.54 -17.73 6.17
N ARG A 7 23.28 -18.39 7.29
CA ARG A 7 22.28 -17.94 8.27
C ARG A 7 22.60 -16.55 8.81
N GLN A 8 23.87 -16.28 9.09
CA GLN A 8 24.29 -14.95 9.57
C GLN A 8 24.10 -13.88 8.50
N ALA A 9 24.41 -14.21 7.23
CA ALA A 9 24.19 -13.30 6.10
C ALA A 9 22.72 -13.00 5.89
N GLU A 10 21.87 -14.02 5.96
CA GLU A 10 20.41 -13.85 5.86
C GLU A 10 19.87 -13.00 7.01
N ARG A 11 20.34 -13.21 8.21
CA ARG A 11 19.93 -12.43 9.39
C ARG A 11 20.27 -10.95 9.25
N ARG A 12 21.43 -10.63 8.70
CA ARG A 12 21.80 -9.23 8.41
C ARG A 12 20.88 -8.59 7.39
N VAL A 13 20.51 -9.33 6.33
CA VAL A 13 19.56 -8.84 5.32
C VAL A 13 18.19 -8.58 5.94
N GLU A 14 17.70 -9.51 6.76
CA GLU A 14 16.42 -9.36 7.47
C GLU A 14 16.43 -8.12 8.39
N GLU A 15 17.51 -7.88 9.11
CA GLU A 15 17.67 -6.69 9.97
C GLU A 15 17.64 -5.40 9.15
N MET A 16 18.34 -5.37 8.02
CA MET A 16 18.36 -4.21 7.12
C MET A 16 16.97 -3.92 6.54
N VAL A 17 16.26 -4.96 6.11
CA VAL A 17 14.88 -4.83 5.59
C VAL A 17 13.95 -4.33 6.69
N SER A 18 14.04 -4.89 7.90
CA SER A 18 13.22 -4.46 9.04
C SER A 18 13.47 -3.01 9.41
N GLN A 19 14.72 -2.57 9.43
CA GLN A 19 15.06 -1.16 9.70
C GLN A 19 14.51 -0.24 8.61
N TYR A 20 14.62 -0.63 7.35
CA TYR A 20 14.09 0.15 6.24
C TYR A 20 12.58 0.32 6.34
N ILE A 21 11.85 -0.78 6.59
CA ILE A 21 10.39 -0.75 6.74
C ILE A 21 10.00 0.11 7.95
N ARG A 22 10.69 -0.01 9.08
CA ARG A 22 10.41 0.80 10.29
C ARG A 22 10.67 2.28 10.09
N SER A 23 11.55 2.65 9.17
CA SER A 23 11.84 4.05 8.87
C SER A 23 10.78 4.72 8.00
N MET A 24 9.92 3.95 7.37
CA MET A 24 8.86 4.49 6.51
C MET A 24 7.74 5.09 7.36
N PRO A 25 7.38 6.37 7.16
CA PRO A 25 6.17 6.92 7.76
C PRO A 25 4.94 6.28 7.11
N PHE A 26 3.90 6.06 7.90
CA PHE A 26 2.63 5.59 7.38
C PHE A 26 1.47 6.29 8.07
N LEU A 27 0.37 6.37 7.36
CA LEU A 27 -0.90 6.84 7.87
C LEU A 27 -1.90 5.69 7.83
N TRP A 28 -2.89 5.75 8.69
CA TRP A 28 -3.95 4.76 8.69
C TRP A 28 -5.31 5.40 8.95
N VAL A 29 -6.34 4.73 8.47
CA VAL A 29 -7.72 5.14 8.64
C VAL A 29 -8.48 4.02 9.32
N ALA A 30 -9.09 4.30 10.45
CA ALA A 30 -9.87 3.32 11.20
C ALA A 30 -11.24 3.12 10.56
N VAL A 31 -11.54 1.88 10.16
CA VAL A 31 -12.83 1.49 9.60
C VAL A 31 -13.33 0.28 10.37
N GLU A 32 -14.36 0.47 11.19
CA GLU A 32 -14.88 -0.54 12.12
C GLU A 32 -16.15 -1.23 11.62
N ASP A 33 -16.36 -1.30 10.32
CA ASP A 33 -17.50 -1.99 9.77
C ASP A 33 -17.25 -3.51 9.62
N PRO A 34 -18.31 -4.33 9.56
CA PRO A 34 -18.16 -5.77 9.32
C PRO A 34 -17.45 -6.05 8.00
N PRO A 35 -16.60 -7.08 7.93
CA PRO A 35 -15.96 -7.46 6.68
C PRO A 35 -16.99 -7.95 5.66
N GLY A 36 -16.73 -7.66 4.38
CA GLY A 36 -17.60 -8.08 3.28
C GLY A 36 -17.40 -7.21 2.05
N LYS A 37 -18.00 -7.60 0.93
CA LYS A 37 -17.86 -6.89 -0.35
C LYS A 37 -18.42 -5.47 -0.30
N ALA A 38 -19.42 -5.23 0.55
CA ALA A 38 -20.05 -3.93 0.71
C ALA A 38 -19.44 -3.09 1.86
N SER A 39 -18.36 -3.56 2.49
CA SER A 39 -17.72 -2.83 3.58
C SER A 39 -17.08 -1.54 3.06
N ALA A 40 -17.11 -0.50 3.87
CA ALA A 40 -16.42 0.77 3.56
C ALA A 40 -14.93 0.54 3.36
N ARG A 41 -14.33 -0.40 4.07
CA ARG A 41 -12.94 -0.80 3.94
C ARG A 41 -12.61 -1.27 2.52
N LYS A 42 -13.44 -2.15 1.97
CA LYS A 42 -13.28 -2.65 0.60
C LYS A 42 -13.49 -1.57 -0.44
N VAL A 43 -14.47 -0.73 -0.26
CA VAL A 43 -14.74 0.39 -1.18
C VAL A 43 -13.57 1.36 -1.20
N ILE A 44 -13.06 1.74 -0.04
CA ILE A 44 -11.90 2.65 0.09
C ILE A 44 -10.66 2.00 -0.53
N GLU A 45 -10.37 0.74 -0.20
CA GLU A 45 -9.20 0.03 -0.72
C GLU A 45 -9.20 -0.01 -2.26
N ALA A 46 -10.25 -0.55 -2.84
CA ALA A 46 -10.33 -0.73 -4.29
C ALA A 46 -10.27 0.60 -5.04
N ASN A 47 -10.98 1.61 -4.57
CA ASN A 47 -11.01 2.91 -5.22
C ASN A 47 -9.71 3.70 -5.00
N ALA A 48 -9.09 3.62 -3.84
CA ALA A 48 -7.80 4.25 -3.59
C ALA A 48 -6.70 3.67 -4.48
N ILE A 49 -6.67 2.35 -4.62
CA ILE A 49 -5.72 1.69 -5.52
C ILE A 49 -5.99 2.11 -6.97
N GLY A 50 -7.24 2.11 -7.40
CA GLY A 50 -7.61 2.56 -8.74
C GLY A 50 -7.23 4.00 -9.03
N LEU A 51 -7.40 4.89 -8.05
CA LEU A 51 -7.02 6.30 -8.18
C LEU A 51 -5.51 6.48 -8.29
N LEU A 52 -4.73 5.82 -7.45
CA LEU A 52 -3.28 6.02 -7.33
C LEU A 52 -2.48 5.24 -8.36
N SER A 53 -3.08 4.23 -9.00
CA SER A 53 -2.40 3.38 -9.98
C SER A 53 -2.04 4.16 -11.25
N ASN A 54 -0.81 3.92 -11.73
CA ASN A 54 -0.34 4.45 -13.02
C ASN A 54 -0.61 3.47 -14.18
N PHE A 55 -1.22 2.32 -13.89
CA PHE A 55 -1.42 1.25 -14.87
C PHE A 55 -2.27 1.71 -16.05
N GLY A 56 -1.71 1.63 -17.26
CA GLY A 56 -2.43 1.92 -18.50
C GLY A 56 -2.92 3.36 -18.65
N ARG A 57 -2.35 4.31 -17.91
CA ARG A 57 -2.77 5.72 -17.93
C ARG A 57 -1.60 6.68 -17.77
N GLU A 58 -1.86 7.95 -18.01
CA GLU A 58 -0.92 9.02 -17.72
C GLU A 58 -0.68 9.08 -16.20
N PRO A 59 0.57 8.98 -15.73
CA PRO A 59 0.85 8.98 -14.29
C PRO A 59 0.48 10.32 -13.62
N ILE A 60 -0.29 10.23 -12.53
CA ILE A 60 -0.56 11.38 -11.66
C ILE A 60 0.58 11.53 -10.65
N ASP A 61 1.02 10.40 -10.09
CA ASP A 61 2.10 10.35 -9.10
C ASP A 61 3.00 9.15 -9.44
N PRO A 62 3.97 9.35 -10.33
CA PRO A 62 4.87 8.25 -10.71
C PRO A 62 5.80 7.88 -9.57
N PRO A 63 6.20 6.60 -9.48
CA PRO A 63 7.16 6.19 -8.46
C PRO A 63 8.54 6.78 -8.72
N SER A 64 9.32 6.93 -7.65
CA SER A 64 10.70 7.42 -7.76
C SER A 64 11.54 6.51 -8.66
N PRO A 65 12.62 7.04 -9.29
CA PRO A 65 13.51 6.23 -10.14
C PRO A 65 14.12 5.03 -9.42
N ASN A 66 14.30 5.11 -8.09
CA ASN A 66 14.91 4.07 -7.28
C ASN A 66 13.91 3.17 -6.59
N TRP A 67 12.63 3.30 -6.89
CA TRP A 67 11.61 2.44 -6.29
C TRP A 67 11.85 0.97 -6.63
N LEU A 68 11.91 0.13 -5.61
CA LEU A 68 12.24 -1.30 -5.76
C LEU A 68 11.21 -2.06 -6.58
N GLY A 69 9.95 -1.62 -6.62
CA GLY A 69 8.90 -2.24 -7.42
C GLY A 69 9.15 -2.22 -8.93
N ARG A 70 10.09 -1.41 -9.41
CA ARG A 70 10.50 -1.41 -10.82
C ARG A 70 11.12 -2.74 -11.24
N TRP A 71 11.65 -3.50 -10.32
CA TRP A 71 12.26 -4.81 -10.53
C TRP A 71 11.37 -5.98 -10.11
N ALA A 72 10.11 -5.71 -9.74
CA ALA A 72 9.18 -6.76 -9.40
C ALA A 72 8.86 -7.66 -10.60
N ASP A 73 8.66 -8.94 -10.36
CA ASP A 73 8.31 -9.90 -11.42
C ASP A 73 6.93 -9.63 -12.03
N ARG A 74 6.02 -9.08 -11.24
CA ARG A 74 4.65 -8.84 -11.69
C ARG A 74 4.53 -7.53 -12.46
N PRO A 75 4.04 -7.58 -13.71
CA PRO A 75 3.79 -6.36 -14.49
C PRO A 75 2.84 -5.37 -13.82
N SER A 76 1.82 -5.90 -13.12
CA SER A 76 0.88 -5.06 -12.37
C SER A 76 1.56 -4.17 -11.34
N VAL A 77 2.59 -4.68 -10.66
CA VAL A 77 3.37 -3.88 -9.70
C VAL A 77 4.21 -2.84 -10.43
N ARG A 78 5.00 -3.27 -11.42
CA ARG A 78 5.88 -2.36 -12.16
C ARG A 78 5.13 -1.22 -12.83
N GLU A 79 4.01 -1.54 -13.47
CA GLU A 79 3.25 -0.58 -14.28
C GLU A 79 2.34 0.31 -13.45
N SER A 80 1.84 -0.20 -12.32
CA SER A 80 1.00 0.61 -11.43
C SER A 80 1.78 1.59 -10.57
N GLY A 81 3.03 1.28 -10.27
CA GLY A 81 3.80 2.05 -9.29
C GLY A 81 3.42 1.76 -7.84
N LEU A 82 2.65 0.71 -7.62
CA LEU A 82 2.15 0.30 -6.31
C LEU A 82 2.55 -1.14 -6.02
N TRP A 83 2.72 -1.48 -4.75
CA TRP A 83 2.92 -2.86 -4.31
C TRP A 83 1.61 -3.66 -4.27
N ASN A 84 0.75 -3.43 -5.27
CA ASN A 84 -0.57 -4.03 -5.38
C ASN A 84 -0.70 -4.80 -6.69
N VAL A 85 -1.49 -5.85 -6.67
CA VAL A 85 -1.84 -6.65 -7.84
C VAL A 85 -3.30 -6.43 -8.20
N ASP A 86 -4.18 -6.47 -7.21
CA ASP A 86 -5.61 -6.30 -7.39
C ASP A 86 -5.97 -4.82 -7.54
N HIS A 87 -6.99 -4.54 -8.31
CA HIS A 87 -7.58 -3.22 -8.52
C HIS A 87 -6.72 -2.18 -9.26
N VAL A 88 -5.49 -2.53 -9.65
CA VAL A 88 -4.57 -1.57 -10.30
C VAL A 88 -5.02 -1.16 -11.70
N ASP A 89 -5.83 -1.96 -12.36
CA ASP A 89 -6.40 -1.73 -13.70
C ASP A 89 -7.85 -1.23 -13.66
N GLU A 90 -8.39 -1.02 -12.47
CA GLU A 90 -9.77 -0.57 -12.29
C GLU A 90 -9.87 0.96 -12.29
N GLU A 91 -11.00 1.45 -12.77
CA GLU A 91 -11.36 2.85 -12.61
C GLU A 91 -11.88 3.06 -11.19
N TYR A 92 -11.70 4.27 -10.67
CA TYR A 92 -12.24 4.64 -9.37
C TYR A 92 -13.50 5.47 -9.50
N ASP A 93 -14.40 5.36 -8.52
CA ASP A 93 -15.57 6.20 -8.40
C ASP A 93 -15.24 7.36 -7.45
N PRO A 94 -15.25 8.63 -7.94
CA PRO A 94 -14.89 9.77 -7.11
C PRO A 94 -15.72 9.93 -5.83
N VAL A 95 -16.90 9.35 -5.77
CA VAL A 95 -17.78 9.38 -4.59
C VAL A 95 -17.11 8.75 -3.37
N PHE A 96 -16.16 7.80 -3.59
CA PHE A 96 -15.44 7.20 -2.46
C PHE A 96 -14.63 8.22 -1.66
N LEU A 97 -14.26 9.34 -2.27
CA LEU A 97 -13.51 10.41 -1.57
C LEU A 97 -14.32 11.02 -0.43
N ASP A 98 -15.63 11.14 -0.59
CA ASP A 98 -16.52 11.60 0.49
C ASP A 98 -16.55 10.59 1.64
N LEU A 99 -16.59 9.30 1.29
CA LEU A 99 -16.54 8.22 2.27
C LEU A 99 -15.20 8.22 3.00
N LEU A 100 -14.10 8.32 2.28
CA LEU A 100 -12.75 8.37 2.85
C LEU A 100 -12.61 9.57 3.77
N GLU A 101 -13.07 10.74 3.37
CA GLU A 101 -13.03 11.98 4.18
C GLU A 101 -13.73 11.79 5.52
N ARG A 102 -14.90 11.15 5.51
CA ARG A 102 -15.65 10.87 6.75
C ARG A 102 -14.84 10.00 7.72
N TYR A 103 -14.19 8.94 7.21
CA TYR A 103 -13.38 8.07 8.05
C TYR A 103 -12.08 8.74 8.50
N VAL A 104 -11.46 9.54 7.66
CA VAL A 104 -10.27 10.33 8.04
C VAL A 104 -10.60 11.29 9.18
N LYS A 105 -11.71 12.03 9.07
CA LYS A 105 -12.16 12.95 10.12
C LYS A 105 -12.46 12.21 11.42
N ALA A 106 -13.14 11.09 11.34
CA ALA A 106 -13.43 10.25 12.50
C ALA A 106 -12.15 9.72 13.16
N THR A 107 -11.17 9.31 12.37
CA THR A 107 -9.88 8.83 12.87
C THR A 107 -9.07 9.96 13.52
N SER A 108 -9.11 11.17 12.95
CA SER A 108 -8.37 12.34 13.47
C SER A 108 -8.86 12.77 14.84
N VAL A 109 -10.12 12.51 15.18
CA VAL A 109 -10.70 12.82 16.50
C VAL A 109 -10.48 11.68 17.48
N GLY A 110 -10.18 10.48 16.97
CA GLY A 110 -9.92 9.30 17.75
C GLY A 110 -8.55 9.35 18.41
N ARG A 111 -8.43 8.67 19.55
CA ARG A 111 -7.13 8.45 20.17
C ARG A 111 -6.45 7.29 19.47
N TRP A 112 -5.15 7.43 19.28
CA TRP A 112 -4.33 6.31 18.81
C TRP A 112 -4.42 5.17 19.83
N PRO A 113 -4.63 3.93 19.38
CA PRO A 113 -4.45 2.80 20.26
C PRO A 113 -3.00 2.77 20.72
N GLU A 114 -2.77 2.75 22.02
CA GLU A 114 -1.43 2.60 22.59
C GLU A 114 -0.92 1.17 22.42
#